data_f4f0f0ca71f6d198b224db562bb6a383
#
_entry.id   f4f0f0ca71f6d198b224db562bb6a383
#
_cell.length_a   1.000
_cell.length_b   1.000
_cell.length_c   1.000
_cell.angle_alpha   90.00
_cell.angle_beta   90.00
_cell.angle_gamma   90.00
#
_symmetry.space_group_name_H-M   'P 1'
#
loop_
_entity.id
_entity.type
_entity.pdbx_description
1 polymer ?
#
loop_
_entity_poly.entity_id
_entity_poly.type
_entity_poly.pdbx_seq_one_letter_code
_entity_poly.pdbx_strand_id
1 'polypeptide(L)'
;ADEEVNNQDNYTSSPKVSFSYRVSIRSTDGSVKNYSEQTMLSYYKNKDNPNFKSTNYSINFASEEDADAAIEQYKADIMQEGDEIVDGSETVIYTLQPQASLTVIDQSTGEVKAIVGGRGDKTASKTLNRATDTTRQPGSTFKILAAYSAALDAGGLTLASVQDDAPYTYAGANGKSVNNYDRRYRGFTTLREAITDSINIVTVKTLAQAGVSLGWQYVQEYGFTT
;
A
#
# COMPACT_ATOMS: atom_id res chain seq x y z
N ALA A 1 11.01 -16.54 -9.15
CA ALA A 1 10.14 -15.40 -8.80
C ALA A 1 9.09 -15.79 -7.76
N ASP A 2 8.30 -16.82 -8.04
CA ASP A 2 7.25 -17.29 -7.10
C ASP A 2 7.84 -17.78 -5.77
N GLU A 3 8.86 -18.62 -5.82
CA GLU A 3 9.59 -19.09 -4.64
C GLU A 3 10.09 -17.92 -3.77
N GLU A 4 10.68 -16.88 -4.38
CA GLU A 4 11.18 -15.71 -3.64
C GLU A 4 10.07 -14.88 -3.00
N VAL A 5 8.93 -14.73 -3.67
CA VAL A 5 7.79 -14.00 -3.14
C VAL A 5 7.14 -14.76 -1.97
N ASN A 6 7.17 -16.10 -2.00
CA ASN A 6 6.60 -16.95 -0.96
C ASN A 6 7.58 -17.28 0.18
N ASN A 7 8.89 -17.07 0.01
CA ASN A 7 9.86 -17.33 1.06
C ASN A 7 9.70 -16.34 2.22
N GLN A 8 9.34 -16.87 3.41
CA GLN A 8 9.11 -16.07 4.62
C GLN A 8 10.37 -15.35 5.10
N ASP A 9 11.56 -15.88 4.83
CA ASP A 9 12.85 -15.29 5.25
C ASP A 9 13.10 -13.92 4.58
N ASN A 10 12.44 -13.65 3.46
CA ASN A 10 12.49 -12.34 2.78
C ASN A 10 11.66 -11.25 3.48
N TYR A 11 10.95 -11.59 4.57
CA TYR A 11 10.09 -10.65 5.28
C TYR A 11 10.49 -10.51 6.75
N THR A 12 10.63 -9.28 7.22
CA THR A 12 11.00 -8.97 8.61
C THR A 12 9.86 -9.12 9.61
N SER A 13 8.62 -9.16 9.15
CA SER A 13 7.44 -9.32 9.97
C SER A 13 7.02 -10.78 10.06
N SER A 14 6.54 -11.21 11.23
CA SER A 14 5.89 -12.50 11.35
C SER A 14 4.68 -12.61 10.41
N PRO A 15 4.42 -13.79 9.84
CA PRO A 15 3.24 -14.02 9.04
C PRO A 15 1.97 -13.75 9.85
N LYS A 16 0.97 -13.20 9.20
CA LYS A 16 -0.36 -12.96 9.74
C LYS A 16 -1.39 -13.41 8.71
N VAL A 17 -2.62 -13.55 9.16
CA VAL A 17 -3.76 -13.85 8.31
C VAL A 17 -4.74 -12.69 8.40
N SER A 18 -5.16 -12.17 7.25
CA SER A 18 -6.36 -11.37 7.10
C SER A 18 -7.45 -12.19 6.42
N PHE A 19 -8.66 -11.70 6.43
CA PHE A 19 -9.77 -12.40 5.77
C PHE A 19 -10.70 -11.44 5.02
N SER A 20 -11.38 -11.98 4.01
CA SER A 20 -12.64 -11.46 3.48
C SER A 20 -13.78 -12.26 4.09
N TYR A 21 -14.79 -11.56 4.58
CA TYR A 21 -15.94 -12.16 5.26
C TYR A 21 -17.24 -11.63 4.70
N ARG A 22 -18.20 -12.52 4.51
CA ARG A 22 -19.58 -12.17 4.16
C ARG A 22 -20.54 -13.08 4.88
N VAL A 23 -21.60 -12.51 5.40
CA VAL A 23 -22.74 -13.26 5.96
C VAL A 23 -24.01 -12.43 5.82
N SER A 24 -25.15 -13.10 5.61
CA SER A 24 -26.48 -12.50 5.65
C SER A 24 -27.21 -13.04 6.89
N ILE A 25 -27.76 -12.14 7.70
CA ILE A 25 -28.50 -12.46 8.90
C ILE A 25 -29.95 -12.04 8.69
N ARG A 26 -30.89 -12.95 8.94
CA ARG A 26 -32.33 -12.71 8.91
C ARG A 26 -32.80 -12.46 10.32
N SER A 27 -33.43 -11.31 10.54
CA SER A 27 -34.05 -10.97 11.83
C SER A 27 -35.46 -11.56 11.95
N THR A 28 -35.98 -11.61 13.17
CA THR A 28 -37.32 -12.15 13.49
C THR A 28 -38.47 -11.46 12.75
N ASP A 29 -38.27 -10.19 12.34
CA ASP A 29 -39.23 -9.45 11.50
C ASP A 29 -39.18 -9.81 10.01
N GLY A 30 -38.30 -10.76 9.63
CA GLY A 30 -38.06 -11.21 8.26
C GLY A 30 -37.09 -10.34 7.45
N SER A 31 -36.58 -9.23 8.01
CA SER A 31 -35.57 -8.41 7.35
C SER A 31 -34.22 -9.14 7.25
N VAL A 32 -33.49 -8.93 6.15
CA VAL A 32 -32.17 -9.51 5.94
C VAL A 32 -31.13 -8.39 5.85
N LYS A 33 -30.06 -8.50 6.65
CA LYS A 33 -28.92 -7.60 6.63
C LYS A 33 -27.65 -8.34 6.24
N ASN A 34 -26.81 -7.68 5.44
CA ASN A 34 -25.54 -8.21 4.98
C ASN A 34 -24.40 -7.60 5.80
N TYR A 35 -23.49 -8.46 6.24
CA TYR A 35 -22.32 -8.07 7.00
C TYR A 35 -21.04 -8.55 6.29
N SER A 36 -19.94 -7.85 6.55
CA SER A 36 -18.63 -8.13 5.95
C SER A 36 -17.50 -7.77 6.93
N GLU A 37 -16.27 -8.07 6.54
CA GLU A 37 -15.08 -7.60 7.27
C GLU A 37 -15.06 -6.06 7.43
N GLN A 38 -15.63 -5.30 6.48
CA GLN A 38 -15.70 -3.85 6.57
C GLN A 38 -16.72 -3.39 7.64
N THR A 39 -17.86 -4.06 7.73
CA THR A 39 -18.84 -3.79 8.79
C THR A 39 -18.30 -4.17 10.17
N MET A 40 -17.56 -5.28 10.27
CA MET A 40 -16.84 -5.68 11.48
C MET A 40 -15.79 -4.65 11.91
N LEU A 41 -14.97 -4.16 10.96
CA LEU A 41 -14.00 -3.09 11.22
C LEU A 41 -14.67 -1.83 11.74
N SER A 42 -15.76 -1.41 11.11
CA SER A 42 -16.52 -0.21 11.48
C SER A 42 -17.13 -0.37 12.86
N TYR A 43 -17.68 -1.54 13.17
CA TYR A 43 -18.27 -1.87 14.46
C TYR A 43 -17.26 -1.72 15.62
N TYR A 44 -16.08 -2.34 15.49
CA TYR A 44 -15.05 -2.32 16.54
C TYR A 44 -14.20 -1.04 16.58
N LYS A 45 -14.33 -0.16 15.59
CA LYS A 45 -13.71 1.17 15.57
C LYS A 45 -14.63 2.30 16.03
N ASN A 46 -15.93 2.05 16.15
CA ASN A 46 -16.89 3.04 16.57
C ASN A 46 -16.83 3.22 18.08
N LYS A 47 -16.43 4.41 18.53
CA LYS A 47 -16.30 4.75 19.97
C LYS A 47 -17.64 4.76 20.73
N ASP A 48 -18.74 4.94 20.02
CA ASP A 48 -20.07 4.92 20.60
C ASP A 48 -20.62 3.50 20.77
N ASN A 49 -19.89 2.49 20.28
CA ASN A 49 -20.24 1.09 20.42
C ASN A 49 -19.74 0.56 21.78
N PRO A 50 -20.60 -0.08 22.61
CA PRO A 50 -20.17 -0.69 23.88
C PRO A 50 -19.09 -1.76 23.72
N ASN A 51 -19.01 -2.39 22.55
CA ASN A 51 -17.99 -3.39 22.23
C ASN A 51 -16.75 -2.80 21.53
N PHE A 52 -16.56 -1.48 21.62
CA PHE A 52 -15.41 -0.81 21.05
C PHE A 52 -14.08 -1.46 21.48
N LYS A 53 -13.23 -1.79 20.51
CA LYS A 53 -11.91 -2.37 20.76
C LYS A 53 -10.80 -1.31 20.68
N SER A 54 -10.72 -0.60 19.54
CA SER A 54 -9.74 0.46 19.31
C SER A 54 -10.01 1.17 17.99
N THR A 55 -9.65 2.45 17.89
CA THR A 55 -9.61 3.15 16.58
C THR A 55 -8.62 2.51 15.59
N ASN A 56 -7.62 1.77 16.12
CA ASN A 56 -6.62 1.04 15.33
C ASN A 56 -6.95 -0.46 15.20
N TYR A 57 -8.18 -0.87 15.51
CA TYR A 57 -8.59 -2.27 15.34
C TYR A 57 -8.30 -2.74 13.91
N SER A 58 -7.77 -3.95 13.79
CA SER A 58 -7.33 -4.57 12.54
C SER A 58 -7.89 -5.98 12.42
N ILE A 59 -8.13 -6.41 11.19
CA ILE A 59 -8.50 -7.79 10.83
C ILE A 59 -7.28 -8.65 10.45
N ASN A 60 -6.08 -8.29 10.94
CA ASN A 60 -4.87 -9.10 10.78
C ASN A 60 -4.62 -9.87 12.08
N PHE A 61 -4.70 -11.17 12.01
CA PHE A 61 -4.57 -12.11 13.14
C PHE A 61 -3.30 -12.95 13.03
N ALA A 62 -2.90 -13.57 14.12
CA ALA A 62 -1.71 -14.43 14.13
C ALA A 62 -1.96 -15.78 13.42
N SER A 63 -3.22 -16.27 13.43
CA SER A 63 -3.63 -17.52 12.80
C SER A 63 -5.05 -17.43 12.23
N GLU A 64 -5.47 -18.43 11.48
CA GLU A 64 -6.84 -18.59 11.00
C GLU A 64 -7.79 -18.85 12.17
N GLU A 65 -7.38 -19.61 13.17
CA GLU A 65 -8.17 -19.90 14.37
C GLU A 65 -8.47 -18.61 15.17
N ASP A 66 -7.49 -17.69 15.28
CA ASP A 66 -7.72 -16.39 15.92
C ASP A 66 -8.69 -15.51 15.11
N ALA A 67 -8.63 -15.62 13.79
CA ALA A 67 -9.54 -14.91 12.90
C ALA A 67 -10.97 -15.46 13.02
N ASP A 68 -11.13 -16.79 13.05
CA ASP A 68 -12.42 -17.45 13.27
C ASP A 68 -13.03 -17.07 14.61
N ALA A 69 -12.24 -17.12 15.68
CA ALA A 69 -12.71 -16.72 17.01
C ALA A 69 -13.19 -15.25 17.01
N ALA A 70 -12.53 -14.37 16.26
CA ALA A 70 -12.95 -12.97 16.14
C ALA A 70 -14.23 -12.81 15.32
N ILE A 71 -14.44 -13.63 14.26
CA ILE A 71 -15.68 -13.67 13.47
C ILE A 71 -16.83 -14.17 14.33
N GLU A 72 -16.65 -15.26 15.08
CA GLU A 72 -17.67 -15.80 15.99
C GLU A 72 -18.06 -14.77 17.06
N GLN A 73 -17.07 -14.09 17.65
CA GLN A 73 -17.35 -13.01 18.59
C GLN A 73 -18.15 -11.88 17.95
N TYR A 74 -17.81 -11.50 16.71
CA TYR A 74 -18.56 -10.47 15.98
C TYR A 74 -20.00 -10.88 15.72
N LYS A 75 -20.25 -12.13 15.31
CA LYS A 75 -21.60 -12.68 15.15
C LYS A 75 -22.38 -12.61 16.46
N ALA A 76 -21.77 -13.04 17.56
CA ALA A 76 -22.39 -12.99 18.88
C ALA A 76 -22.74 -11.55 19.32
N ASP A 77 -21.89 -10.57 18.92
CA ASP A 77 -22.12 -9.16 19.28
C ASP A 77 -23.25 -8.50 18.48
N ILE A 78 -23.53 -8.96 17.24
CA ILE A 78 -24.49 -8.31 16.32
C ILE A 78 -25.83 -9.06 16.21
N MET A 79 -25.86 -10.36 16.48
CA MET A 79 -27.08 -11.16 16.41
C MET A 79 -27.91 -11.01 17.69
N GLN A 80 -29.22 -10.93 17.52
CA GLN A 80 -30.20 -10.89 18.61
C GLN A 80 -30.88 -12.27 18.75
N GLU A 81 -31.57 -12.47 19.85
CA GLU A 81 -32.33 -13.69 20.08
C GLU A 81 -33.38 -13.89 18.97
N GLY A 82 -33.32 -15.05 18.31
CA GLY A 82 -34.21 -15.40 17.19
C GLY A 82 -33.71 -14.98 15.81
N ASP A 83 -32.53 -14.32 15.72
CA ASP A 83 -31.89 -14.06 14.44
C ASP A 83 -31.26 -15.36 13.88
N GLU A 84 -31.30 -15.54 12.54
CA GLU A 84 -30.79 -16.72 11.88
C GLU A 84 -29.80 -16.33 10.75
N ILE A 85 -28.71 -17.09 10.61
CA ILE A 85 -27.83 -16.99 9.44
C ILE A 85 -28.57 -17.57 8.25
N VAL A 86 -28.63 -16.83 7.13
CA VAL A 86 -29.21 -17.31 5.89
C VAL A 86 -28.32 -18.42 5.32
N ASP A 87 -28.89 -19.58 5.07
CA ASP A 87 -28.17 -20.75 4.60
C ASP A 87 -27.31 -20.45 3.35
N GLY A 88 -26.06 -20.93 3.37
CA GLY A 88 -25.09 -20.72 2.31
C GLY A 88 -24.60 -19.28 2.11
N SER A 89 -24.99 -18.34 2.96
CA SER A 89 -24.57 -16.92 2.85
C SER A 89 -23.22 -16.64 3.49
N GLU A 90 -22.77 -17.48 4.43
CA GLU A 90 -21.52 -17.25 5.14
C GLU A 90 -20.31 -17.74 4.31
N THR A 91 -19.34 -16.87 4.16
CA THR A 91 -18.11 -17.16 3.44
C THR A 91 -16.93 -16.47 4.11
N VAL A 92 -15.85 -17.20 4.35
CA VAL A 92 -14.56 -16.69 4.83
C VAL A 92 -13.48 -17.08 3.83
N ILE A 93 -12.63 -16.12 3.44
CA ILE A 93 -11.47 -16.37 2.59
C ILE A 93 -10.26 -15.75 3.26
N TYR A 94 -9.29 -16.58 3.66
CA TYR A 94 -8.08 -16.12 4.30
C TYR A 94 -7.04 -15.65 3.29
N THR A 95 -6.23 -14.68 3.71
CA THR A 95 -5.15 -14.12 2.89
C THR A 95 -3.92 -13.94 3.77
N LEU A 96 -2.83 -14.60 3.40
CA LEU A 96 -1.52 -14.46 4.06
C LEU A 96 -1.04 -12.99 4.02
N GLN A 97 -0.48 -12.50 5.11
CA GLN A 97 0.06 -11.14 5.25
C GLN A 97 1.51 -11.16 5.78
N PRO A 98 2.39 -10.23 5.35
CA PRO A 98 2.13 -9.20 4.35
C PRO A 98 2.01 -9.79 2.94
N GLN A 99 1.30 -9.10 2.07
CA GLN A 99 1.24 -9.42 0.65
C GLN A 99 2.37 -8.73 -0.12
N ALA A 100 2.84 -9.39 -1.17
CA ALA A 100 3.80 -8.84 -2.11
C ALA A 100 3.47 -9.28 -3.54
N SER A 101 3.92 -8.52 -4.50
CA SER A 101 3.88 -8.88 -5.92
C SER A 101 5.24 -8.58 -6.56
N LEU A 102 5.58 -9.29 -7.62
CA LEU A 102 6.84 -9.15 -8.32
C LEU A 102 6.62 -9.17 -9.83
N THR A 103 7.27 -8.26 -10.54
CA THR A 103 7.35 -8.29 -11.99
C THR A 103 8.82 -8.22 -12.40
N VAL A 104 9.25 -9.13 -13.28
CA VAL A 104 10.58 -9.16 -13.85
C VAL A 104 10.48 -8.80 -15.32
N ILE A 105 11.20 -7.75 -15.74
CA ILE A 105 11.22 -7.24 -17.10
C ILE A 105 12.64 -7.32 -17.64
N ASP A 106 12.79 -7.82 -18.87
CA ASP A 106 14.03 -7.73 -19.61
C ASP A 106 14.18 -6.28 -20.12
N GLN A 107 15.13 -5.56 -19.57
CA GLN A 107 15.34 -4.15 -19.90
C GLN A 107 15.79 -3.91 -21.35
N SER A 108 16.33 -4.92 -22.04
CA SER A 108 16.79 -4.81 -23.42
C SER A 108 15.65 -4.95 -24.44
N THR A 109 14.60 -5.69 -24.09
CA THR A 109 13.45 -5.99 -24.96
C THR A 109 12.14 -5.39 -24.48
N GLY A 110 12.03 -5.03 -23.19
CA GLY A 110 10.78 -4.61 -22.54
C GLY A 110 9.85 -5.79 -22.23
N GLU A 111 10.25 -7.04 -22.49
CA GLU A 111 9.40 -8.20 -22.25
C GLU A 111 9.28 -8.54 -20.77
N VAL A 112 8.08 -8.84 -20.33
CA VAL A 112 7.81 -9.38 -19.00
C VAL A 112 8.22 -10.85 -18.97
N LYS A 113 9.26 -11.18 -18.21
CA LYS A 113 9.78 -12.55 -18.08
C LYS A 113 9.13 -13.32 -16.94
N ALA A 114 8.67 -12.64 -15.89
CA ALA A 114 7.93 -13.26 -14.81
C ALA A 114 6.99 -12.23 -14.15
N ILE A 115 5.86 -12.72 -13.65
CA ILE A 115 4.92 -11.94 -12.86
C ILE A 115 4.34 -12.83 -11.76
N VAL A 116 4.35 -12.33 -10.52
CA VAL A 116 3.74 -12.96 -9.36
C VAL A 116 2.80 -11.96 -8.72
N GLY A 117 1.51 -12.26 -8.72
CA GLY A 117 0.45 -11.35 -8.31
C GLY A 117 0.17 -11.30 -6.81
N GLY A 118 0.77 -12.17 -6.00
CA GLY A 118 0.55 -12.22 -4.56
C GLY A 118 1.28 -13.38 -3.88
N ARG A 119 1.25 -13.38 -2.55
CA ARG A 119 1.75 -14.47 -1.69
C ARG A 119 0.64 -15.42 -1.32
N GLY A 120 1.04 -16.65 -0.96
CA GLY A 120 0.18 -17.75 -0.54
C GLY A 120 -0.33 -18.58 -1.73
N ASP A 121 -1.00 -19.67 -1.40
CA ASP A 121 -1.53 -20.58 -2.38
C ASP A 121 -2.64 -19.95 -3.21
N LYS A 122 -2.61 -20.23 -4.50
CA LYS A 122 -3.65 -19.78 -5.41
C LYS A 122 -4.77 -20.82 -5.45
N THR A 123 -5.81 -20.57 -4.68
CA THR A 123 -6.95 -21.51 -4.51
C THR A 123 -8.06 -21.36 -5.55
N ALA A 124 -8.03 -20.28 -6.35
CA ALA A 124 -9.06 -20.01 -7.36
C ALA A 124 -8.49 -19.35 -8.62
N SER A 125 -9.23 -19.45 -9.74
CA SER A 125 -8.93 -18.70 -10.97
C SER A 125 -9.38 -17.24 -10.85
N LYS A 126 -8.74 -16.35 -11.61
CA LYS A 126 -9.09 -14.91 -11.67
C LYS A 126 -9.04 -14.19 -10.30
N THR A 127 -8.13 -14.63 -9.42
CA THR A 127 -7.85 -13.92 -8.18
C THR A 127 -7.07 -12.63 -8.47
N LEU A 128 -7.11 -11.69 -7.52
CA LEU A 128 -6.46 -10.39 -7.61
C LEU A 128 -4.95 -10.53 -7.93
N ASN A 129 -4.53 -9.98 -9.06
CA ASN A 129 -3.12 -9.83 -9.41
C ASN A 129 -2.63 -8.45 -8.94
N ARG A 130 -1.94 -8.39 -7.82
CA ARG A 130 -1.47 -7.12 -7.23
C ARG A 130 -0.41 -6.41 -8.07
N ALA A 131 0.21 -7.11 -9.02
CA ALA A 131 1.18 -6.49 -9.91
C ALA A 131 0.50 -5.68 -11.03
N THR A 132 -0.75 -6.00 -11.40
CA THR A 132 -1.48 -5.36 -12.50
C THR A 132 -2.76 -4.65 -12.08
N ASP A 133 -3.42 -5.15 -11.04
CA ASP A 133 -4.81 -4.77 -10.74
C ASP A 133 -4.92 -3.87 -9.50
N THR A 134 -3.78 -3.46 -8.92
CA THR A 134 -3.77 -2.58 -7.74
C THR A 134 -2.95 -1.32 -7.98
N THR A 135 -3.44 -0.21 -7.43
CA THR A 135 -2.72 1.06 -7.41
C THR A 135 -2.11 1.26 -6.03
N ARG A 136 -0.82 1.61 -5.97
CA ARG A 136 -0.09 1.89 -4.74
C ARG A 136 0.74 3.15 -4.89
N GLN A 137 0.95 3.85 -3.78
CA GLN A 137 1.90 4.96 -3.75
C GLN A 137 3.31 4.41 -3.96
N PRO A 138 4.04 4.87 -4.99
CA PRO A 138 5.38 4.36 -5.31
C PRO A 138 6.44 4.80 -4.29
N GLY A 139 6.13 5.78 -3.45
CA GLY A 139 7.07 6.33 -2.49
C GLY A 139 8.31 6.90 -3.15
N SER A 140 9.47 6.75 -2.51
CA SER A 140 10.73 7.34 -2.96
C SER A 140 11.29 6.76 -4.27
N THR A 141 10.81 5.62 -4.73
CA THR A 141 11.20 5.07 -6.04
C THR A 141 10.79 6.01 -7.18
N PHE A 142 9.71 6.76 -6.98
CA PHE A 142 9.22 7.73 -7.97
C PHE A 142 10.12 8.96 -8.16
N LYS A 143 11.03 9.23 -7.23
CA LYS A 143 12.01 10.34 -7.33
C LYS A 143 12.87 10.23 -8.59
N ILE A 144 13.25 8.99 -8.96
CA ILE A 144 14.05 8.73 -10.15
C ILE A 144 13.25 9.14 -11.39
N LEU A 145 12.01 8.70 -11.50
CA LEU A 145 11.16 8.93 -12.68
C LEU A 145 10.70 10.38 -12.81
N ALA A 146 10.25 10.98 -11.72
CA ALA A 146 9.64 12.31 -11.75
C ALA A 146 10.64 13.48 -11.64
N ALA A 147 11.80 13.29 -11.00
CA ALA A 147 12.73 14.37 -10.74
C ALA A 147 14.09 14.17 -11.42
N TYR A 148 14.75 13.06 -11.12
CA TYR A 148 16.13 12.90 -11.56
C TYR A 148 16.29 12.57 -13.04
N SER A 149 15.41 11.76 -13.64
CA SER A 149 15.47 11.48 -15.08
C SER A 149 15.33 12.77 -15.89
N ALA A 150 14.30 13.55 -15.63
CA ALA A 150 14.10 14.84 -16.30
C ALA A 150 15.25 15.82 -16.07
N ALA A 151 15.77 15.89 -14.84
CA ALA A 151 16.85 16.80 -14.48
C ALA A 151 18.19 16.44 -15.14
N LEU A 152 18.50 15.15 -15.25
CA LEU A 152 19.75 14.66 -15.80
C LEU A 152 19.75 14.60 -17.34
N ASP A 153 18.61 14.31 -17.95
CA ASP A 153 18.49 14.18 -19.40
C ASP A 153 18.31 15.54 -20.09
N ALA A 154 17.29 16.30 -19.69
CA ALA A 154 16.94 17.58 -20.34
C ALA A 154 17.08 18.81 -19.45
N GLY A 155 17.17 18.64 -18.15
CA GLY A 155 17.23 19.74 -17.17
C GLY A 155 18.61 20.37 -16.99
N GLY A 156 19.63 19.92 -17.72
CA GLY A 156 21.00 20.46 -17.69
C GLY A 156 21.78 20.19 -16.40
N LEU A 157 21.35 19.22 -15.59
CA LEU A 157 22.03 18.81 -14.36
C LEU A 157 22.80 17.52 -14.57
N THR A 158 23.76 17.25 -13.68
CA THR A 158 24.56 16.02 -13.66
C THR A 158 24.54 15.41 -12.27
N LEU A 159 25.01 14.18 -12.14
CA LEU A 159 25.16 13.53 -10.82
C LEU A 159 26.13 14.27 -9.89
N ALA A 160 27.01 15.11 -10.43
CA ALA A 160 27.92 15.96 -9.68
C ALA A 160 27.34 17.35 -9.33
N SER A 161 26.19 17.70 -9.90
CA SER A 161 25.48 18.93 -9.54
C SER A 161 25.11 18.91 -8.05
N VAL A 162 25.24 20.08 -7.39
CA VAL A 162 25.08 20.22 -5.96
C VAL A 162 23.81 21.02 -5.64
N GLN A 163 23.09 20.56 -4.64
CA GLN A 163 21.97 21.25 -4.01
C GLN A 163 22.24 21.39 -2.50
N ASP A 164 21.71 22.45 -1.92
CA ASP A 164 21.78 22.65 -0.46
C ASP A 164 20.64 21.91 0.25
N ASP A 165 20.98 20.85 0.97
CA ASP A 165 20.05 20.12 1.87
C ASP A 165 19.86 20.90 3.16
N ALA A 166 19.05 21.95 3.10
CA ALA A 166 18.69 22.83 4.20
C ALA A 166 17.16 22.97 4.29
N PRO A 167 16.60 23.50 5.39
CA PRO A 167 15.16 23.69 5.54
C PRO A 167 14.54 24.30 4.29
N TYR A 168 13.49 23.67 3.78
CA TYR A 168 12.84 24.07 2.54
C TYR A 168 11.33 23.99 2.64
N THR A 169 10.68 25.01 2.09
CA THR A 169 9.22 25.13 2.05
C THR A 169 8.77 25.33 0.61
N TYR A 170 7.75 24.63 0.17
CA TYR A 170 7.18 24.82 -1.18
C TYR A 170 6.65 26.25 -1.35
N ALA A 171 7.03 26.89 -2.43
CA ALA A 171 6.38 28.12 -2.88
C ALA A 171 4.95 27.76 -3.35
N GLY A 172 3.93 28.42 -2.79
CA GLY A 172 2.54 28.27 -3.23
C GLY A 172 1.74 27.09 -2.65
N ALA A 173 2.34 26.20 -1.87
CA ALA A 173 1.63 25.06 -1.26
C ALA A 173 1.26 25.33 0.22
N ASN A 174 0.65 26.46 0.51
CA ASN A 174 0.27 26.89 1.86
C ASN A 174 1.41 26.79 2.89
N GLY A 175 2.67 27.01 2.46
CA GLY A 175 3.84 26.93 3.32
C GLY A 175 4.20 25.53 3.80
N LYS A 176 3.83 24.46 3.07
CA LYS A 176 4.18 23.08 3.46
C LYS A 176 5.69 22.87 3.41
N SER A 177 6.28 22.52 4.55
CA SER A 177 7.69 22.18 4.66
C SER A 177 7.99 20.79 4.13
N VAL A 178 9.15 20.64 3.49
CA VAL A 178 9.71 19.34 3.08
C VAL A 178 10.67 18.87 4.17
N ASN A 179 10.57 17.62 4.56
CA ASN A 179 11.45 17.02 5.55
C ASN A 179 12.14 15.79 4.96
N ASN A 180 13.40 15.59 5.31
CA ASN A 180 14.07 14.32 5.11
C ASN A 180 13.52 13.26 6.07
N TYR A 181 13.65 11.97 5.71
CA TYR A 181 13.16 10.85 6.53
C TYR A 181 13.78 10.86 7.93
N ASP A 182 15.09 11.11 8.00
CA ASP A 182 15.88 11.12 9.23
C ASP A 182 15.83 12.46 9.99
N ARG A 183 15.11 13.46 9.47
CA ARG A 183 14.99 14.82 10.03
C ARG A 183 16.31 15.56 10.14
N ARG A 184 17.33 15.18 9.36
CA ARG A 184 18.64 15.82 9.32
C ARG A 184 18.83 16.60 8.04
N TYR A 185 19.76 17.57 8.09
CA TYR A 185 20.20 18.36 6.95
C TYR A 185 21.71 18.16 6.75
N ARG A 186 22.13 17.98 5.49
CA ARG A 186 23.51 17.65 5.12
C ARG A 186 24.27 18.84 4.53
N GLY A 187 23.57 19.94 4.24
CA GLY A 187 24.15 21.08 3.51
C GLY A 187 24.39 20.74 2.04
N PHE A 188 25.47 21.26 1.48
CA PHE A 188 25.80 21.02 0.06
C PHE A 188 26.00 19.55 -0.25
N THR A 189 25.07 19.00 -1.02
CA THR A 189 24.95 17.57 -1.31
C THR A 189 24.85 17.36 -2.82
N THR A 190 25.63 16.42 -3.37
CA THR A 190 25.55 16.06 -4.79
C THR A 190 24.26 15.31 -5.10
N LEU A 191 23.80 15.37 -6.36
CA LEU A 191 22.63 14.58 -6.78
C LEU A 191 22.90 13.08 -6.63
N ARG A 192 24.14 12.62 -6.79
CA ARG A 192 24.50 11.21 -6.56
C ARG A 192 24.23 10.80 -5.12
N GLU A 193 24.72 11.55 -4.15
CA GLU A 193 24.48 11.31 -2.71
C GLU A 193 22.98 11.39 -2.39
N ALA A 194 22.29 12.37 -2.95
CA ALA A 194 20.86 12.55 -2.74
C ALA A 194 20.01 11.38 -3.27
N ILE A 195 20.41 10.76 -4.35
CA ILE A 195 19.79 9.53 -4.87
C ILE A 195 20.09 8.36 -3.96
N THR A 196 21.36 8.17 -3.57
CA THR A 196 21.81 7.07 -2.72
C THR A 196 21.11 7.08 -1.37
N ASP A 197 21.03 8.25 -0.73
CA ASP A 197 20.44 8.42 0.60
C ASP A 197 18.94 8.80 0.56
N SER A 198 18.37 8.86 -0.64
CA SER A 198 16.97 9.21 -0.84
C SER A 198 16.56 10.54 -0.17
N ILE A 199 17.34 11.58 -0.34
CA ILE A 199 17.17 12.89 0.30
C ILE A 199 15.96 13.62 -0.32
N ASN A 200 14.95 13.93 0.48
CA ASN A 200 13.71 14.53 -0.01
C ASN A 200 13.89 15.98 -0.46
N ILE A 201 14.57 16.78 0.34
CA ILE A 201 14.77 18.23 0.08
C ILE A 201 15.52 18.43 -1.21
N VAL A 202 16.64 17.75 -1.39
CA VAL A 202 17.44 17.82 -2.63
C VAL A 202 16.62 17.39 -3.84
N THR A 203 15.84 16.31 -3.72
CA THR A 203 14.97 15.85 -4.82
C THR A 203 13.97 16.92 -5.25
N VAL A 204 13.31 17.56 -4.29
CA VAL A 204 12.29 18.58 -4.58
C VAL A 204 12.94 19.83 -5.19
N LYS A 205 14.08 20.27 -4.67
CA LYS A 205 14.85 21.40 -5.24
C LYS A 205 15.34 21.09 -6.66
N THR A 206 15.78 19.85 -6.91
CA THR A 206 16.20 19.37 -8.23
C THR A 206 15.05 19.42 -9.24
N LEU A 207 13.87 18.91 -8.87
CA LEU A 207 12.68 18.98 -9.69
C LEU A 207 12.24 20.45 -9.93
N ALA A 208 12.28 21.28 -8.92
CA ALA A 208 11.94 22.72 -9.05
C ALA A 208 12.90 23.43 -10.00
N GLN A 209 14.20 23.12 -9.96
CA GLN A 209 15.22 23.69 -10.85
C GLN A 209 15.07 23.19 -12.30
N ALA A 210 14.88 21.90 -12.49
CA ALA A 210 14.67 21.30 -13.83
C ALA A 210 13.32 21.74 -14.46
N GLY A 211 12.35 22.04 -13.63
CA GLY A 211 10.98 22.40 -13.99
C GLY A 211 9.98 21.28 -13.73
N VAL A 212 8.96 21.58 -12.95
CA VAL A 212 7.90 20.60 -12.60
C VAL A 212 7.16 20.10 -13.84
N SER A 213 6.93 20.97 -14.84
CA SER A 213 6.29 20.59 -16.11
C SER A 213 7.14 19.60 -16.89
N LEU A 214 8.47 19.75 -16.88
CA LEU A 214 9.38 18.80 -17.52
C LEU A 214 9.30 17.43 -16.82
N GLY A 215 9.35 17.42 -15.47
CA GLY A 215 9.20 16.19 -14.71
C GLY A 215 7.86 15.48 -14.97
N TRP A 216 6.77 16.24 -15.10
CA TRP A 216 5.46 15.70 -15.46
C TRP A 216 5.44 15.09 -16.87
N GLN A 217 6.05 15.76 -17.85
CA GLN A 217 6.18 15.24 -19.21
C GLN A 217 6.87 13.87 -19.22
N TYR A 218 8.00 13.72 -18.51
CA TYR A 218 8.72 12.45 -18.39
C TYR A 218 7.86 11.35 -17.76
N VAL A 219 7.12 11.68 -16.72
CA VAL A 219 6.19 10.72 -16.08
C VAL A 219 5.14 10.22 -17.07
N GLN A 220 4.60 11.10 -17.92
CA GLN A 220 3.64 10.73 -18.98
C GLN A 220 4.29 9.86 -20.06
N GLU A 221 5.53 10.19 -20.48
CA GLU A 221 6.27 9.41 -21.46
C GLU A 221 6.62 8.00 -20.97
N TYR A 222 6.77 7.81 -19.65
CA TYR A 222 6.87 6.48 -19.02
C TYR A 222 5.55 5.72 -18.92
N GLY A 223 4.43 6.28 -19.40
CA GLY A 223 3.13 5.63 -19.46
C GLY A 223 2.28 5.78 -18.20
N PHE A 224 2.66 6.63 -17.25
CA PHE A 224 1.81 6.94 -16.10
C PHE A 224 0.69 7.90 -16.51
N THR A 225 -0.56 7.54 -16.20
CA THR A 225 -1.76 8.30 -16.62
C THR A 225 -2.51 8.95 -15.47
N THR A 226 -2.17 8.62 -14.22
CA THR A 226 -2.81 9.13 -12.98
C THR A 226 -1.78 9.30 -11.87
#